data_e69fcb8b437704d1e016e24638a220b6
#
_entry.id   e69fcb8b437704d1e016e24638a220b6
#
_cell.length_a   1.000
_cell.length_b   1.000
_cell.length_c   1.000
_cell.angle_alpha   90.00
_cell.angle_beta   90.00
_cell.angle_gamma   90.00
#
_symmetry.space_group_name_H-M   'P 1'
#
loop_
_entity.id
_entity.type
_entity.pdbx_description
1 polymer ?
#
loop_
_entity_poly.entity_id
_entity_poly.type
_entity_poly.pdbx_seq_one_letter_code
_entity_poly.pdbx_strand_id
1 'polypeptide(L)' 'MSFFTSLTGLNAAAAELSIASNNIA' A
#
# COMPACT_ATOMS: atom_id res chain seq x y z
N MET A 1 13.66 -11.01 6.67
CA MET A 1 12.99 -10.24 5.61
C MET A 1 13.66 -10.48 4.28
N SER A 2 12.87 -10.50 3.25
CA SER A 2 13.37 -10.60 1.89
C SER A 2 12.85 -9.40 1.10
N PHE A 3 13.37 -9.23 -0.10
CA PHE A 3 12.88 -8.19 -1.01
C PHE A 3 11.39 -8.39 -1.30
N PHE A 4 10.99 -9.63 -1.46
CA PHE A 4 9.58 -9.96 -1.72
C PHE A 4 8.69 -9.53 -0.55
N THR A 5 9.13 -9.77 0.68
CA THR A 5 8.38 -9.37 1.87
C THR A 5 8.24 -7.85 1.95
N SER A 6 9.30 -7.13 1.64
CA SER A 6 9.28 -5.67 1.63
C SER A 6 8.32 -5.14 0.55
N LEU A 7 8.31 -5.77 -0.61
CA LEU A 7 7.41 -5.40 -1.69
C LEU A 7 5.95 -5.61 -1.30
N THR A 8 5.67 -6.71 -0.58
CA THR A 8 4.32 -7.00 -0.09
C THR A 8 3.83 -5.90 0.86
N GLY A 9 4.69 -5.46 1.77
CA GLY A 9 4.35 -4.37 2.70
C GLY A 9 4.11 -3.05 1.99
N LEU A 10 4.96 -2.73 1.03
CA LEU A 10 4.81 -1.51 0.26
C LEU A 10 3.49 -1.52 -0.55
N ASN A 11 3.16 -2.67 -1.12
CA ASN A 11 1.93 -2.81 -1.88
C ASN A 11 0.69 -2.60 -1.00
N ALA A 12 0.72 -3.13 0.22
CA ALA A 12 -0.39 -2.95 1.16
C ALA A 12 -0.54 -1.47 1.56
N ALA A 13 0.56 -0.77 1.79
CA ALA A 13 0.54 0.64 2.13
C ALA A 13 0.00 1.48 0.96
N ALA A 14 0.38 1.13 -0.27
CA ALA A 14 -0.12 1.82 -1.46
C ALA A 14 -1.63 1.66 -1.61
N ALA A 15 -2.17 0.48 -1.29
CA ALA A 15 -3.61 0.24 -1.34
C ALA A 15 -4.36 1.12 -0.33
N GLU A 16 -3.79 1.28 0.87
CA GLU A 16 -4.40 2.15 1.88
C GLU A 16 -4.45 3.61 1.42
N LEU A 17 -3.39 4.08 0.79
CA LEU A 17 -3.35 5.45 0.26
C LEU A 17 -4.36 5.64 -0.87
N SER A 18 -4.54 4.64 -1.71
CA SER A 18 -5.49 4.70 -2.80
C SER A 18 -6.93 4.81 -2.28
N ILE A 19 -7.26 4.04 -1.25
CA ILE A 19 -8.59 4.10 -0.63
C ILE A 19 -8.82 5.47 0.01
N ALA A 20 -7.83 6.00 0.71
CA ALA A 20 -7.94 7.30 1.36
C ALA A 20 -8.14 8.41 0.33
N SER A 21 -7.41 8.37 -0.78
CA SER A 21 -7.54 9.35 -1.84
C SER A 21 -8.94 9.32 -2.45
N ASN A 22 -9.49 8.14 -2.67
CA ASN A 22 -10.84 7.99 -3.21
C ASN A 22 -11.89 8.55 -2.25
N ASN A 23 -11.68 8.37 -0.95
CA ASN A 23 -12.65 8.81 0.05
C ASN A 23 -12.62 10.32 0.30
N ILE A 24 -11.56 11.00 -0.07
CA ILE A 24 -11.48 12.45 0.04
C ILE A 24 -12.40 13.13 -0.97
N ALA A 25 -12.55 12.53 -2.12
CA ALA A 25 -13.44 13.05 -3.16
C ALA A 25 -14.90 12.96 -2.73
#